data_8dde940f4dbf3564688f8c3aed28169e
#
_entry.id   8dde940f4dbf3564688f8c3aed28169e
#
_cell.length_a   1.000
_cell.length_b   1.000
_cell.length_c   1.000
_cell.angle_alpha   90.00
_cell.angle_beta   90.00
_cell.angle_gamma   90.00
#
_symmetry.space_group_name_H-M   'P 1'
#
loop_
_entity.id
_entity.type
_entity.pdbx_description
1 polymer ?
#
loop_
_entity_poly.entity_id
_entity_poly.type
_entity_poly.pdbx_seq_one_letter_code
_entity_poly.pdbx_strand_id
1 'polypeptide(L)'
;MKLLIVSGLSGAGKSVAMNALEDIGFFCIDNIPSALLPSITAFSKAGDNQLKRVALCMDVRGCRTPEEIEHALDQMDEQGVEYEILFLDAPDEVLMRRYSETRRRHPISIAEGLSTREAFRKERAILQPLKERADYT
;
A
#
# COMPACT_ATOMS: atom_id res chain seq x y z
N MET A 1 14.68 0.45 13.35
CA MET A 1 13.31 0.88 12.97
C MET A 1 12.56 -0.32 12.40
N LYS A 2 11.34 -0.49 12.81
CA LYS A 2 10.47 -1.49 12.19
C LYS A 2 9.60 -0.79 11.14
N LEU A 3 9.71 -1.22 9.90
CA LEU A 3 8.96 -0.65 8.79
C LEU A 3 7.94 -1.66 8.29
N LEU A 4 6.68 -1.26 8.26
CA LEU A 4 5.58 -2.06 7.73
C LEU A 4 4.94 -1.31 6.56
N ILE A 5 4.91 -1.95 5.40
CA ILE A 5 4.22 -1.43 4.24
C ILE A 5 2.84 -2.06 4.21
N VAL A 6 1.80 -1.22 4.28
CA VAL A 6 0.41 -1.68 4.23
C VAL A 6 -0.14 -1.33 2.86
N SER A 7 -0.59 -2.33 2.14
CA SER A 7 -1.20 -2.14 0.83
C SER A 7 -2.39 -3.07 0.68
N GLY A 8 -3.06 -2.97 -0.43
CA GLY A 8 -4.21 -3.81 -0.71
C GLY A 8 -5.19 -3.14 -1.65
N LEU A 9 -6.20 -3.89 -2.01
CA LEU A 9 -7.23 -3.42 -2.92
C LEU A 9 -8.10 -2.35 -2.25
N SER A 10 -8.59 -1.43 -3.06
CA SER A 10 -9.53 -0.40 -2.61
C SER A 10 -10.75 -1.06 -1.98
N GLY A 11 -11.09 -0.66 -0.75
CA GLY A 11 -12.21 -1.25 -0.01
C GLY A 11 -11.88 -2.50 0.79
N ALA A 12 -10.63 -2.96 0.79
CA ALA A 12 -10.23 -4.17 1.54
C ALA A 12 -9.93 -3.93 3.02
N GLY A 13 -10.04 -2.68 3.51
CA GLY A 13 -9.91 -2.39 4.93
C GLY A 13 -8.57 -1.76 5.33
N LYS A 14 -7.87 -1.10 4.41
CA LYS A 14 -6.59 -0.43 4.71
C LYS A 14 -6.71 0.59 5.85
N SER A 15 -7.77 1.40 5.84
CA SER A 15 -7.97 2.42 6.88
C SER A 15 -8.14 1.80 8.27
N VAL A 16 -8.86 0.68 8.35
CA VAL A 16 -9.04 -0.03 9.61
C VAL A 16 -7.70 -0.58 10.11
N ALA A 17 -6.90 -1.16 9.21
CA ALA A 17 -5.59 -1.68 9.55
C ALA A 17 -4.65 -0.56 10.02
N MET A 18 -4.65 0.58 9.34
CA MET A 18 -3.80 1.72 9.71
C MET A 18 -4.20 2.28 11.07
N ASN A 19 -5.50 2.39 11.36
CA ASN A 19 -5.97 2.85 12.66
C ASN A 19 -5.55 1.89 13.78
N ALA A 20 -5.64 0.59 13.55
CA ALA A 20 -5.19 -0.41 14.52
C ALA A 20 -3.69 -0.31 14.80
N LEU A 21 -2.89 -0.09 13.76
CA LEU A 21 -1.44 0.07 13.89
C LEU A 21 -1.08 1.35 14.67
N GLU A 22 -1.80 2.43 14.42
CA GLU A 22 -1.63 3.67 15.18
C GLU A 22 -1.92 3.45 16.66
N ASP A 23 -2.99 2.72 16.97
CA ASP A 23 -3.38 2.42 18.34
C ASP A 23 -2.32 1.63 19.11
N ILE A 24 -1.53 0.80 18.42
CA ILE A 24 -0.46 0.03 19.06
C ILE A 24 0.91 0.70 18.97
N GLY A 25 0.96 1.97 18.55
CA GLY A 25 2.16 2.77 18.65
C GLY A 25 2.95 2.94 17.36
N PHE A 26 2.41 2.57 16.20
CA PHE A 26 3.04 2.85 14.92
C PHE A 26 2.82 4.30 14.51
N PHE A 27 3.86 4.91 13.95
CA PHE A 27 3.71 6.17 13.25
C PHE A 27 3.21 5.88 11.84
N CYS A 28 2.01 6.35 11.52
CA CYS A 28 1.33 6.00 10.27
C CYS A 28 1.42 7.14 9.26
N ILE A 29 1.87 6.80 8.05
CA ILE A 29 1.93 7.73 6.93
C ILE A 29 1.07 7.15 5.81
N ASP A 30 0.10 7.93 5.36
CA ASP A 30 -0.85 7.51 4.35
C ASP A 30 -0.47 8.07 2.96
N ASN A 31 -0.96 7.43 1.91
CA ASN A 31 -0.83 7.88 0.52
C ASN A 31 0.62 8.09 0.07
N ILE A 32 1.50 7.15 0.38
CA ILE A 32 2.90 7.25 -0.02
C ILE A 32 3.05 6.81 -1.49
N PRO A 33 3.58 7.67 -2.37
CA PRO A 33 3.98 7.24 -3.70
C PRO A 33 5.15 6.26 -3.64
N SER A 34 5.16 5.25 -4.50
CA SER A 34 6.21 4.24 -4.52
C SER A 34 7.61 4.86 -4.69
N ALA A 35 7.71 5.92 -5.47
CA ALA A 35 8.98 6.62 -5.71
C ALA A 35 9.59 7.23 -4.45
N LEU A 36 8.81 7.48 -3.40
CA LEU A 36 9.31 8.07 -2.16
C LEU A 36 9.80 7.03 -1.14
N LEU A 37 9.54 5.75 -1.36
CA LEU A 37 9.96 4.71 -0.41
C LEU A 37 11.46 4.76 -0.07
N PRO A 38 12.37 4.83 -1.05
CA PRO A 38 13.79 4.89 -0.73
C PRO A 38 14.18 6.15 0.05
N SER A 39 13.53 7.27 -0.20
CA SER A 39 13.80 8.52 0.51
C SER A 39 13.38 8.45 1.97
N ILE A 40 12.25 7.81 2.26
CA ILE A 40 11.78 7.64 3.64
C ILE A 40 12.74 6.76 4.42
N THR A 41 13.25 5.70 3.82
CA THR A 41 14.21 4.83 4.48
C THR A 41 15.56 5.51 4.70
N ALA A 42 16.00 6.33 3.76
CA ALA A 42 17.21 7.15 3.93
C ALA A 42 17.05 8.14 5.08
N PHE A 43 15.88 8.77 5.20
CA PHE A 43 15.57 9.67 6.30
C PHE A 43 15.64 8.97 7.65
N SER A 44 15.12 7.75 7.74
CA SER A 44 15.14 6.98 8.99
C SER A 44 16.55 6.54 9.38
N LYS A 45 17.43 6.33 8.41
CA LYS A 45 18.84 5.99 8.67
C LYS A 45 19.68 7.17 9.13
N ALA A 46 19.25 8.39 8.85
CA ALA A 46 20.02 9.62 9.16
C ALA A 46 20.07 9.97 10.65
N GLY A 47 19.63 9.07 11.51
CA GLY A 47 20.00 9.12 12.91
C GLY A 47 19.00 9.69 13.88
N ASP A 48 17.81 10.05 13.47
CA ASP A 48 16.79 10.43 14.44
C ASP A 48 15.91 9.23 14.76
N ASN A 49 16.28 8.52 15.81
CA ASN A 49 15.65 7.27 16.25
C ASN A 49 14.30 7.46 16.96
N GLN A 50 13.63 8.59 16.77
CA GLN A 50 12.32 8.80 17.38
C GLN A 50 11.24 7.92 16.73
N LEU A 51 11.44 7.53 15.48
CA LEU A 51 10.49 6.68 14.76
C LEU A 51 10.94 5.23 14.80
N LYS A 52 10.52 4.51 15.85
CA LYS A 52 10.88 3.11 16.03
C LYS A 52 10.00 2.15 15.22
N ARG A 53 8.76 2.53 14.99
CA ARG A 53 7.78 1.73 14.24
C ARG A 53 7.03 2.66 13.28
N VAL A 54 7.15 2.37 12.00
CA VAL A 54 6.52 3.18 10.95
C VAL A 54 5.68 2.28 10.06
N ALA A 55 4.44 2.67 9.84
CA ALA A 55 3.53 2.01 8.90
C ALA A 55 3.28 2.95 7.72
N LEU A 56 3.59 2.48 6.52
CA LEU A 56 3.40 3.24 5.28
C LEU A 56 2.25 2.63 4.50
N CYS A 57 1.22 3.40 4.24
CA CYS A 57 0.11 2.93 3.41
C CYS A 57 0.34 3.30 1.96
N MET A 58 0.33 2.30 1.09
CA MET A 58 0.46 2.46 -0.35
C MET A 58 -0.79 1.94 -1.04
N ASP A 59 -1.33 2.72 -1.94
CA ASP A 59 -2.46 2.29 -2.76
C ASP A 59 -2.20 2.63 -4.24
N VAL A 60 -3.17 2.25 -5.08
CA VAL A 60 -3.05 2.42 -6.52
C VAL A 60 -2.92 3.88 -6.97
N ARG A 61 -3.32 4.83 -6.13
CA ARG A 61 -3.18 6.26 -6.45
C ARG A 61 -1.72 6.72 -6.46
N GLY A 62 -0.87 6.09 -5.64
CA GLY A 62 0.56 6.39 -5.59
C GLY A 62 1.44 5.44 -6.39
N CYS A 63 0.86 4.44 -7.03
CA CYS A 63 1.58 3.40 -7.75
C CYS A 63 1.03 3.31 -9.18
N ARG A 64 1.81 3.77 -10.15
CA ARG A 64 1.35 3.82 -11.55
C ARG A 64 1.50 2.50 -12.28
N THR A 65 2.62 1.81 -12.05
CA THR A 65 2.92 0.55 -12.73
C THR A 65 3.53 -0.43 -11.74
N PRO A 66 3.41 -1.76 -12.01
CA PRO A 66 4.07 -2.76 -11.18
C PRO A 66 5.60 -2.57 -11.15
N GLU A 67 6.18 -2.14 -12.25
CA GLU A 67 7.62 -1.93 -12.39
C GLU A 67 8.14 -0.85 -11.43
N GLU A 68 7.37 0.22 -11.25
CA GLU A 68 7.73 1.28 -10.28
C GLU A 68 7.80 0.73 -8.87
N ILE A 69 6.85 -0.13 -8.50
CA ILE A 69 6.82 -0.76 -7.18
C ILE A 69 8.02 -1.68 -7.00
N GLU A 70 8.30 -2.54 -7.99
CA GLU A 70 9.44 -3.45 -7.93
C GLU A 70 10.74 -2.68 -7.81
N HIS A 71 10.91 -1.62 -8.58
CA HIS A 71 12.10 -0.78 -8.53
C HIS A 71 12.29 -0.16 -7.14
N ALA A 72 11.24 0.38 -6.55
CA ALA A 72 11.31 0.97 -5.23
C ALA A 72 11.69 -0.06 -4.15
N LEU A 73 11.08 -1.25 -4.20
CA LEU A 73 11.38 -2.32 -3.25
C LEU A 73 12.81 -2.84 -3.43
N ASP A 74 13.27 -2.97 -4.67
CA ASP A 74 14.65 -3.39 -4.95
C ASP A 74 15.66 -2.37 -4.45
N GLN A 75 15.38 -1.07 -4.58
CA GLN A 75 16.24 -0.03 -4.02
C GLN A 75 16.32 -0.13 -2.50
N MET A 76 15.21 -0.42 -1.83
CA MET A 76 15.21 -0.64 -0.38
C MET A 76 16.05 -1.85 0.02
N ASP A 77 15.95 -2.93 -0.74
CA ASP A 77 16.76 -4.13 -0.52
C ASP A 77 18.25 -3.83 -0.68
N GLU A 78 18.62 -3.06 -1.70
CA GLU A 78 20.00 -2.63 -1.94
C GLU A 78 20.55 -1.77 -0.82
N GLN A 79 19.69 -0.96 -0.19
CA GLN A 79 20.07 -0.12 0.93
C GLN A 79 20.16 -0.89 2.26
N GLY A 80 19.82 -2.17 2.24
CA GLY A 80 19.83 -3.00 3.44
C GLY A 80 18.71 -2.69 4.43
N VAL A 81 17.62 -2.12 3.96
CA VAL A 81 16.48 -1.80 4.81
C VAL A 81 15.63 -3.05 5.03
N GLU A 82 15.36 -3.35 6.29
CA GLU A 82 14.43 -4.42 6.65
C GLU A 82 13.01 -3.86 6.68
N TYR A 83 12.11 -4.54 6.00
CA TYR A 83 10.69 -4.17 5.98
C TYR A 83 9.82 -5.42 5.89
N GLU A 84 8.58 -5.27 6.33
CA GLU A 84 7.54 -6.29 6.14
C GLU A 84 6.40 -5.69 5.34
N ILE A 85 5.67 -6.52 4.63
CA ILE A 85 4.52 -6.10 3.81
C ILE A 85 3.27 -6.82 4.30
N LEU A 86 2.24 -6.03 4.63
CA LEU A 86 0.89 -6.51 4.88
C LEU A 86 0.02 -6.17 3.67
N PHE A 87 -0.46 -7.18 2.98
CA PHE A 87 -1.34 -7.00 1.82
C PHE A 87 -2.76 -7.40 2.18
N LEU A 88 -3.69 -6.46 2.05
CA LEU A 88 -5.10 -6.68 2.33
C LEU A 88 -5.84 -6.99 1.04
N ASP A 89 -6.45 -8.17 1.00
CA ASP A 89 -7.20 -8.63 -0.16
C ASP A 89 -8.59 -9.06 0.27
N ALA A 90 -9.49 -9.15 -0.69
CA ALA A 90 -10.83 -9.68 -0.51
C ALA A 90 -11.35 -10.14 -1.87
N PRO A 91 -12.32 -11.08 -1.90
CA PRO A 91 -12.93 -11.48 -3.17
C PRO A 91 -13.57 -10.29 -3.88
N ASP A 92 -13.52 -10.28 -5.21
CA ASP A 92 -14.08 -9.20 -6.01
C ASP A 92 -15.54 -8.89 -5.67
N GLU A 93 -16.32 -9.92 -5.41
CA GLU A 93 -17.74 -9.77 -5.06
C GLU A 93 -17.93 -8.94 -3.78
N VAL A 94 -17.09 -9.17 -2.78
CA VAL A 94 -17.13 -8.43 -1.52
C VAL A 94 -16.74 -6.97 -1.75
N LEU A 95 -15.68 -6.74 -2.52
CA LEU A 95 -15.19 -5.40 -2.82
C LEU A 95 -16.22 -4.60 -3.61
N MET A 96 -16.81 -5.22 -4.62
CA MET A 96 -17.83 -4.57 -5.44
C MET A 96 -19.08 -4.23 -4.62
N ARG A 97 -19.47 -5.11 -3.70
CA ARG A 97 -20.59 -4.86 -2.79
C ARG A 97 -20.33 -3.65 -1.91
N ARG A 98 -19.13 -3.55 -1.33
CA ARG A 98 -18.74 -2.42 -0.49
C ARG A 98 -18.80 -1.11 -1.24
N TYR A 99 -18.33 -1.07 -2.48
CA TYR A 99 -18.43 0.13 -3.32
C TYR A 99 -19.86 0.49 -3.67
N SER A 100 -20.70 -0.50 -3.92
CA SER A 100 -22.13 -0.28 -4.17
C SER A 100 -22.83 0.32 -2.95
N GLU A 101 -22.55 -0.19 -1.76
CA GLU A 101 -23.16 0.28 -0.52
C GLU A 101 -22.71 1.70 -0.15
N THR A 102 -21.45 2.03 -0.37
CA THR A 102 -20.90 3.35 -0.05
C THR A 102 -21.08 4.37 -1.16
N ARG A 103 -21.55 3.96 -2.33
CA ARG A 103 -21.67 4.78 -3.54
C ARG A 103 -20.36 5.44 -3.94
N ARG A 104 -19.24 4.89 -3.52
CA ARG A 104 -17.91 5.36 -3.93
C ARG A 104 -17.54 4.78 -5.28
N ARG A 105 -16.84 5.56 -6.08
CA ARG A 105 -16.26 5.08 -7.33
C ARG A 105 -14.82 4.67 -7.09
N HIS A 106 -14.41 3.59 -7.75
CA HIS A 106 -13.03 3.14 -7.67
C HIS A 106 -12.10 4.21 -8.27
N PRO A 107 -10.93 4.51 -7.65
CA PRO A 107 -10.01 5.54 -8.15
C PRO A 107 -9.62 5.37 -9.62
N ILE A 108 -9.35 4.15 -10.06
CA ILE A 108 -9.01 3.87 -11.47
C ILE A 108 -10.22 4.08 -12.37
N SER A 109 -11.42 3.72 -11.90
CA SER A 109 -12.66 3.94 -12.66
C SER A 109 -12.89 5.42 -12.94
N ILE A 110 -12.63 6.29 -11.96
CA ILE A 110 -12.75 7.74 -12.11
C ILE A 110 -11.71 8.26 -13.10
N ALA A 111 -10.46 7.84 -12.96
CA ALA A 111 -9.35 8.36 -13.75
C ALA A 111 -9.40 7.91 -15.21
N GLU A 112 -9.84 6.69 -15.47
CA GLU A 112 -9.75 6.07 -16.79
C GLU A 112 -11.12 5.75 -17.43
N GLY A 113 -12.21 6.04 -16.72
CA GLY A 113 -13.56 5.76 -17.25
C GLY A 113 -13.90 4.29 -17.34
N LEU A 114 -13.23 3.43 -16.57
CA LEU A 114 -13.47 1.99 -16.57
C LEU A 114 -14.64 1.61 -15.68
N SER A 115 -15.22 0.44 -15.92
CA SER A 115 -16.17 -0.15 -14.98
C SER A 115 -15.46 -0.52 -13.67
N THR A 116 -16.24 -0.66 -12.60
CA THR A 116 -15.68 -1.04 -11.29
C THR A 116 -14.92 -2.37 -11.35
N ARG A 117 -15.47 -3.36 -12.07
CA ARG A 117 -14.82 -4.67 -12.22
C ARG A 117 -13.48 -4.57 -12.95
N GLU A 118 -13.44 -3.81 -14.04
CA GLU A 118 -12.21 -3.58 -14.81
C GLU A 118 -11.17 -2.80 -13.97
N ALA A 119 -11.64 -1.83 -13.18
CA ALA A 119 -10.78 -1.06 -12.30
C ALA A 119 -10.12 -1.94 -11.23
N PHE A 120 -10.87 -2.86 -10.62
CA PHE A 120 -10.29 -3.81 -9.66
C PHE A 120 -9.28 -4.74 -10.31
N ARG A 121 -9.56 -5.21 -11.52
CA ARG A 121 -8.63 -6.06 -12.27
C ARG A 121 -7.31 -5.33 -12.52
N LYS A 122 -7.38 -4.07 -12.92
CA LYS A 122 -6.20 -3.25 -13.14
C LYS A 122 -5.45 -2.96 -11.84
N GLU A 123 -6.16 -2.67 -10.78
CA GLU A 123 -5.57 -2.46 -9.45
C GLU A 123 -4.79 -3.70 -8.99
N ARG A 124 -5.36 -4.90 -9.15
CA ARG A 124 -4.67 -6.14 -8.81
C ARG A 124 -3.38 -6.30 -9.60
N ALA A 125 -3.40 -5.98 -10.90
CA ALA A 125 -2.20 -6.09 -11.73
C ALA A 125 -1.11 -5.11 -11.28
N ILE A 126 -1.47 -3.88 -10.96
CA ILE A 126 -0.51 -2.87 -10.49
C ILE A 126 0.11 -3.28 -9.15
N LEU A 127 -0.68 -3.77 -8.22
CA LEU A 127 -0.24 -4.09 -6.87
C LEU A 127 0.33 -5.50 -6.72
N GLN A 128 0.38 -6.28 -7.80
CA GLN A 128 0.84 -7.66 -7.77
C GLN A 128 2.22 -7.84 -7.11
N PRO A 129 3.23 -6.98 -7.37
CA PRO A 129 4.53 -7.12 -6.72
C PRO A 129 4.45 -7.04 -5.19
N LEU A 130 3.57 -6.21 -4.65
CA LEU A 130 3.38 -6.11 -3.21
C LEU A 130 2.73 -7.38 -2.65
N LYS A 131 1.78 -7.95 -3.37
CA LYS A 131 1.14 -9.20 -2.97
C LYS A 131 2.11 -10.37 -2.99
N GLU A 132 2.94 -10.47 -4.02
CA GLU A 132 3.93 -11.55 -4.16
C GLU A 132 4.99 -11.50 -3.08
N ARG A 133 5.38 -10.31 -2.63
CA ARG A 133 6.39 -10.11 -1.58
C ARG A 133 5.78 -9.98 -0.18
N ALA A 134 4.47 -10.13 -0.04
CA ALA A 134 3.79 -9.93 1.24
C ALA A 134 4.19 -11.00 2.27
N ASP A 135 4.49 -10.54 3.46
CA ASP A 135 4.75 -11.39 4.63
C ASP A 135 3.44 -11.82 5.29
N TYR A 136 2.41 -10.98 5.17
CA TYR A 136 1.08 -11.20 5.72
C TYR A 136 0.03 -10.87 4.66
N THR A 137 -0.99 -11.69 4.57
CA THR A 137 -2.09 -11.49 3.62
C THR A 137 -3.44 -11.62 4.32
#